data_aeaa95ee8428664fc1cdd598f6a11a8e
#
_entry.id   aeaa95ee8428664fc1cdd598f6a11a8e
#
_cell.length_a   1.000
_cell.length_b   1.000
_cell.length_c   1.000
_cell.angle_alpha   90.00
_cell.angle_beta   90.00
_cell.angle_gamma   90.00
#
_symmetry.space_group_name_H-M   'P 1'
#
loop_
_entity.id
_entity.type
_entity.pdbx_description
1 polymer ?
#
loop_
_entity_poly.entity_id
_entity_poly.type
_entity_poly.pdbx_seq_one_letter_code
_entity_poly.pdbx_strand_id
1 'polypeptide(L)'
;VCSSDLMIMSYQLYTDATADFCPEMAAPYAEIKVIPMELTVGEEPHTYGPGGDLTVKDFYEALRGGKFASTSQINPVVYEEAFRKTLEEGKDILYLCFSSGLSSTYQSVQIAVKDLEEEFPERKIVCIDTLCASVGEGFLVREAARLQSEGLSMEELADWVMAHRLDICHWFTVDMFDHLRHGGRVSAAAAAIGTVLQIKPMLHVSNDGKLEVVEKPRGQKKAMAMQLDYMKKGWNPGISPLVLIGHGDCPEKAELLKSMVQKEFPNAEIFTTPIGPIIGSHTGPGMLALIYWGTNR
;
A
#
# COMPACT_ATOMS: atom_id res chain seq x y z
N VAL A 1 -35.17 -15.72 -28.30
CA VAL A 1 -33.88 -15.08 -28.51
C VAL A 1 -33.62 -14.23 -27.29
N CYS A 2 -33.03 -14.81 -26.24
CA CYS A 2 -32.52 -14.03 -25.10
C CYS A 2 -31.14 -13.51 -25.50
N SER A 3 -31.04 -12.24 -25.82
CA SER A 3 -29.80 -11.50 -25.74
C SER A 3 -29.39 -11.47 -24.28
N SER A 4 -28.47 -12.35 -23.89
CA SER A 4 -27.66 -12.13 -22.70
C SER A 4 -26.69 -11.02 -23.06
N ASP A 5 -27.11 -9.77 -22.85
CA ASP A 5 -26.17 -8.68 -22.70
C ASP A 5 -25.27 -9.04 -21.51
N LEU A 6 -24.08 -9.58 -21.81
CA LEU A 6 -22.97 -9.46 -20.89
C LEU A 6 -22.87 -7.96 -20.61
N MET A 7 -23.29 -7.52 -19.44
CA MET A 7 -22.94 -6.22 -18.91
C MET A 7 -21.42 -6.24 -18.80
N ILE A 8 -20.76 -5.74 -19.85
CA ILE A 8 -19.32 -5.45 -19.81
C ILE A 8 -19.15 -4.55 -18.61
N MET A 9 -18.31 -4.97 -17.65
CA MET A 9 -18.03 -4.19 -16.47
C MET A 9 -17.61 -2.80 -16.89
N SER A 10 -18.46 -1.81 -16.60
CA SER A 10 -18.35 -0.46 -17.14
C SER A 10 -17.48 0.45 -16.28
N TYR A 11 -16.66 -0.10 -15.38
CA TYR A 11 -15.78 0.70 -14.51
C TYR A 11 -14.34 0.18 -14.51
N GLN A 12 -13.41 1.12 -14.31
CA GLN A 12 -11.97 0.88 -14.20
C GLN A 12 -11.53 1.00 -12.75
N LEU A 13 -10.79 0.00 -12.27
CA LEU A 13 -10.16 0.03 -10.95
C LEU A 13 -8.81 0.76 -11.04
N TYR A 14 -8.60 1.71 -10.13
CA TYR A 14 -7.38 2.48 -9.97
C TYR A 14 -6.79 2.33 -8.57
N THR A 15 -5.49 2.44 -8.48
CA THR A 15 -4.72 2.71 -7.27
C THR A 15 -3.54 3.63 -7.62
N ASP A 16 -2.61 3.85 -6.70
CA ASP A 16 -1.42 4.65 -6.94
C ASP A 16 -0.12 3.93 -6.54
N ALA A 17 1.02 4.55 -6.81
CA ALA A 17 2.33 3.94 -6.62
C ALA A 17 2.70 3.68 -5.15
N THR A 18 1.88 4.11 -4.17
CA THR A 18 2.06 3.78 -2.75
C THR A 18 1.62 2.37 -2.40
N ALA A 19 0.80 1.74 -3.24
CA ALA A 19 0.27 0.39 -3.01
C ALA A 19 1.33 -0.71 -3.13
N ASP A 20 2.54 -0.38 -3.59
CA ASP A 20 3.62 -1.35 -3.84
C ASP A 20 3.12 -2.59 -4.62
N PHE A 21 2.22 -2.32 -5.56
CA PHE A 21 1.48 -3.33 -6.29
C PHE A 21 2.33 -3.86 -7.45
N CYS A 22 2.73 -5.12 -7.39
CA CYS A 22 3.51 -5.75 -8.45
C CYS A 22 2.61 -6.54 -9.42
N PRO A 23 3.04 -6.72 -10.69
CA PRO A 23 2.25 -7.43 -11.70
C PRO A 23 1.87 -8.86 -11.29
N GLU A 24 2.71 -9.54 -10.53
CA GLU A 24 2.46 -10.90 -10.04
C GLU A 24 1.30 -10.96 -9.05
N MET A 25 1.05 -9.88 -8.31
CA MET A 25 -0.12 -9.76 -7.44
C MET A 25 -1.39 -9.52 -8.25
N ALA A 26 -1.29 -8.84 -9.38
CA ALA A 26 -2.42 -8.52 -10.25
C ALA A 26 -2.89 -9.73 -11.08
N ALA A 27 -1.95 -10.54 -11.56
CA ALA A 27 -2.30 -11.70 -12.36
C ALA A 27 -3.04 -12.75 -11.51
N PRO A 28 -4.17 -13.27 -11.93
CA PRO A 28 -4.82 -13.23 -13.24
C PRO A 28 -6.07 -12.31 -13.34
N TYR A 29 -6.16 -11.27 -12.53
CA TYR A 29 -7.38 -10.46 -12.40
C TYR A 29 -7.46 -9.33 -13.44
N ALA A 30 -8.54 -8.53 -13.36
CA ALA A 30 -8.77 -7.39 -14.25
C ALA A 30 -7.61 -6.37 -14.19
N GLU A 31 -7.42 -5.62 -15.25
CA GLU A 31 -6.40 -4.57 -15.34
C GLU A 31 -6.64 -3.50 -14.26
N ILE A 32 -5.63 -3.27 -13.43
CA ILE A 32 -5.60 -2.20 -12.44
C ILE A 32 -4.69 -1.11 -12.99
N LYS A 33 -5.23 0.11 -13.09
CA LYS A 33 -4.42 1.28 -13.44
C LYS A 33 -3.76 1.87 -12.20
N VAL A 34 -2.45 2.06 -12.26
CA VAL A 34 -1.65 2.60 -11.17
C VAL A 34 -1.21 4.03 -11.54
N ILE A 35 -1.53 5.01 -10.69
CA ILE A 35 -1.11 6.40 -10.87
C ILE A 35 0.32 6.54 -10.34
N PRO A 36 1.28 7.02 -11.16
CA PRO A 36 2.66 7.23 -10.74
C PRO A 36 2.75 8.40 -9.75
N MET A 37 3.83 8.39 -8.95
CA MET A 37 4.12 9.45 -7.99
C MET A 37 5.51 10.02 -8.16
N GLU A 38 5.63 11.32 -7.89
CA GLU A 38 6.90 12.03 -7.84
C GLU A 38 7.57 11.90 -6.46
N LEU A 39 8.88 11.81 -6.47
CA LEU A 39 9.74 11.86 -5.30
C LEU A 39 11.08 12.52 -5.65
N THR A 40 11.79 12.96 -4.62
CA THR A 40 13.15 13.51 -4.77
C THR A 40 14.12 12.62 -4.00
N VAL A 41 15.20 12.19 -4.62
CA VAL A 41 16.27 11.39 -4.00
C VAL A 41 17.55 12.24 -3.92
N GLY A 42 17.90 12.69 -2.72
CA GLY A 42 18.89 13.73 -2.55
C GLY A 42 18.35 15.07 -3.10
N GLU A 43 18.87 15.52 -4.23
CA GLU A 43 18.42 16.73 -4.93
C GLU A 43 17.79 16.42 -6.30
N GLU A 44 17.73 15.15 -6.69
CA GLU A 44 17.28 14.73 -8.03
C GLU A 44 15.80 14.35 -7.99
N PRO A 45 14.94 14.98 -8.82
CA PRO A 45 13.55 14.61 -8.96
C PRO A 45 13.41 13.34 -9.80
N HIS A 46 12.50 12.46 -9.39
CA HIS A 46 12.18 11.19 -10.05
C HIS A 46 10.68 10.94 -10.05
N THR A 47 10.25 10.04 -10.91
CA THR A 47 8.90 9.47 -10.91
C THR A 47 8.97 7.96 -10.68
N TYR A 48 8.12 7.44 -9.79
CA TYR A 48 7.95 6.01 -9.54
C TYR A 48 6.54 5.54 -9.90
N GLY A 49 6.47 4.38 -10.54
CA GLY A 49 5.25 3.78 -11.05
C GLY A 49 5.29 3.63 -12.58
N PRO A 50 4.15 3.37 -13.23
CA PRO A 50 4.10 3.20 -14.68
C PRO A 50 4.66 4.41 -15.43
N GLY A 51 5.65 4.17 -16.30
CA GLY A 51 6.33 5.23 -17.07
C GLY A 51 7.36 6.03 -16.28
N GLY A 52 7.61 5.67 -15.02
CA GLY A 52 8.63 6.31 -14.19
C GLY A 52 10.06 5.94 -14.57
N ASP A 53 11.01 6.73 -14.08
CA ASP A 53 12.45 6.63 -14.36
C ASP A 53 13.26 5.96 -13.25
N LEU A 54 12.66 5.71 -12.06
CA LEU A 54 13.36 5.20 -10.89
C LEU A 54 13.04 3.72 -10.64
N THR A 55 14.07 2.88 -10.61
CA THR A 55 13.93 1.48 -10.19
C THR A 55 14.03 1.33 -8.68
N VAL A 56 13.42 0.29 -8.12
CA VAL A 56 13.54 -0.05 -6.68
C VAL A 56 15.01 -0.26 -6.28
N LYS A 57 15.79 -0.89 -7.16
CA LYS A 57 17.21 -1.15 -6.91
C LYS A 57 18.02 0.15 -6.80
N ASP A 58 17.92 1.02 -7.80
CA ASP A 58 18.68 2.27 -7.84
C ASP A 58 18.31 3.18 -6.66
N PHE A 59 17.02 3.19 -6.30
CA PHE A 59 16.53 3.90 -5.12
C PHE A 59 17.21 3.44 -3.83
N TYR A 60 17.21 2.13 -3.54
CA TYR A 60 17.84 1.64 -2.31
C TYR A 60 19.36 1.75 -2.34
N GLU A 61 20.01 1.66 -3.49
CA GLU A 61 21.44 1.94 -3.64
C GLU A 61 21.76 3.40 -3.25
N ALA A 62 20.94 4.35 -3.68
CA ALA A 62 21.10 5.76 -3.31
C ALA A 62 20.91 5.99 -1.79
N LEU A 63 19.89 5.37 -1.16
CA LEU A 63 19.68 5.47 0.29
C LEU A 63 20.83 4.85 1.08
N ARG A 64 21.36 3.70 0.66
CA ARG A 64 22.56 3.08 1.27
C ARG A 64 23.81 3.93 1.10
N GLY A 65 23.87 4.73 0.02
CA GLY A 65 24.89 5.74 -0.21
C GLY A 65 24.75 7.00 0.67
N GLY A 66 23.76 7.03 1.57
CA GLY A 66 23.53 8.12 2.53
C GLY A 66 22.60 9.22 2.02
N LYS A 67 21.99 9.09 0.84
CA LYS A 67 20.95 10.03 0.40
C LYS A 67 19.67 9.82 1.21
N PHE A 68 18.94 10.90 1.48
CA PHE A 68 17.55 10.85 1.94
C PHE A 68 16.63 11.10 0.75
N ALA A 69 15.40 10.62 0.85
CA ALA A 69 14.37 10.89 -0.12
C ALA A 69 13.16 11.57 0.52
N SER A 70 12.42 12.32 -0.28
CA SER A 70 11.16 12.96 0.08
C SER A 70 10.12 12.72 -1.00
N THR A 71 8.85 12.66 -0.61
CA THR A 71 7.73 12.42 -1.52
C THR A 71 6.79 13.61 -1.53
N SER A 72 6.14 13.83 -2.67
CA SER A 72 5.05 14.78 -2.81
C SER A 72 3.72 14.02 -2.93
N GLN A 73 2.62 14.66 -2.49
CA GLN A 73 1.29 14.15 -2.83
C GLN A 73 1.09 14.20 -4.36
N ILE A 74 0.24 13.34 -4.89
CA ILE A 74 -0.12 13.39 -6.32
C ILE A 74 -0.88 14.70 -6.59
N ASN A 75 -0.45 15.43 -7.63
CA ASN A 75 -1.10 16.67 -8.04
C ASN A 75 -2.48 16.38 -8.64
N PRO A 76 -3.54 17.20 -8.38
CA PRO A 76 -4.86 17.06 -9.00
C PRO A 76 -4.82 16.91 -10.52
N VAL A 77 -3.96 17.63 -11.22
CA VAL A 77 -3.81 17.57 -12.69
C VAL A 77 -3.43 16.14 -13.15
N VAL A 78 -2.62 15.41 -12.40
CA VAL A 78 -2.24 14.03 -12.74
C VAL A 78 -3.46 13.10 -12.71
N TYR A 79 -4.35 13.30 -11.74
CA TYR A 79 -5.61 12.57 -11.66
C TYR A 79 -6.55 12.93 -12.82
N GLU A 80 -6.69 14.24 -13.09
CA GLU A 80 -7.53 14.70 -14.20
C GLU A 80 -7.10 14.07 -15.53
N GLU A 81 -5.80 14.08 -15.84
CA GLU A 81 -5.26 13.47 -17.06
C GLU A 81 -5.48 11.96 -17.14
N ALA A 82 -5.29 11.24 -16.02
CA ALA A 82 -5.46 9.80 -15.97
C ALA A 82 -6.93 9.38 -16.04
N PHE A 83 -7.81 10.05 -15.29
CA PHE A 83 -9.22 9.71 -15.18
C PHE A 83 -9.99 10.13 -16.44
N ARG A 84 -9.70 11.31 -17.00
CA ARG A 84 -10.30 11.81 -18.23
C ARG A 84 -10.28 10.78 -19.35
N LYS A 85 -9.14 10.13 -19.61
CA LYS A 85 -9.00 9.09 -20.62
C LYS A 85 -9.97 7.93 -20.42
N THR A 86 -10.18 7.53 -19.18
CA THR A 86 -11.10 6.44 -18.83
C THR A 86 -12.57 6.87 -18.96
N LEU A 87 -12.88 8.09 -18.56
CA LEU A 87 -14.24 8.66 -18.69
C LEU A 87 -14.63 8.87 -20.15
N GLU A 88 -13.69 9.32 -21.02
CA GLU A 88 -13.86 9.42 -22.47
C GLU A 88 -14.12 8.07 -23.14
N GLU A 89 -13.55 6.96 -22.57
CA GLU A 89 -13.86 5.59 -22.99
C GLU A 89 -15.27 5.13 -22.54
N GLY A 90 -16.02 5.96 -21.83
CA GLY A 90 -17.36 5.64 -21.33
C GLY A 90 -17.38 4.74 -20.10
N LYS A 91 -16.26 4.64 -19.36
CA LYS A 91 -16.15 3.84 -18.14
C LYS A 91 -16.23 4.72 -16.90
N ASP A 92 -16.85 4.21 -15.86
CA ASP A 92 -16.81 4.77 -14.52
C ASP A 92 -15.47 4.44 -13.82
N ILE A 93 -15.20 5.05 -12.66
CA ILE A 93 -13.91 4.89 -11.98
C ILE A 93 -14.15 4.53 -10.52
N LEU A 94 -13.46 3.47 -10.06
CA LEU A 94 -13.26 3.17 -8.64
C LEU A 94 -11.78 3.31 -8.32
N TYR A 95 -11.43 4.30 -7.49
CA TYR A 95 -10.05 4.54 -7.06
C TYR A 95 -9.88 4.19 -5.58
N LEU A 96 -8.96 3.26 -5.30
CA LEU A 96 -8.54 2.87 -3.96
C LEU A 96 -7.26 3.63 -3.62
N CYS A 97 -7.39 4.61 -2.72
CA CYS A 97 -6.38 5.61 -2.42
C CYS A 97 -5.59 5.25 -1.16
N PHE A 98 -4.33 5.63 -1.15
CA PHE A 98 -3.47 5.64 0.03
C PHE A 98 -4.11 6.35 1.23
N SER A 99 -3.79 5.89 2.45
CA SER A 99 -4.34 6.44 3.69
C SER A 99 -4.22 7.96 3.81
N SER A 100 -5.36 8.61 4.04
CA SER A 100 -5.43 10.05 4.34
C SER A 100 -4.77 10.42 5.67
N GLY A 101 -4.53 9.44 6.54
CA GLY A 101 -3.77 9.60 7.79
C GLY A 101 -2.27 9.80 7.58
N LEU A 102 -1.76 9.51 6.36
CA LEU A 102 -0.33 9.55 6.01
C LEU A 102 0.01 10.56 4.92
N SER A 103 -0.94 10.92 4.06
CA SER A 103 -0.74 11.81 2.92
C SER A 103 -2.00 12.62 2.61
N SER A 104 -1.84 13.80 2.03
CA SER A 104 -2.94 14.59 1.48
C SER A 104 -3.36 14.15 0.07
N THR A 105 -2.88 12.99 -0.40
CA THR A 105 -3.21 12.43 -1.72
C THR A 105 -4.73 12.24 -1.90
N TYR A 106 -5.43 11.78 -0.86
CA TYR A 106 -6.88 11.63 -0.89
C TYR A 106 -7.60 12.99 -1.07
N GLN A 107 -7.15 14.05 -0.40
CA GLN A 107 -7.70 15.40 -0.58
C GLN A 107 -7.41 15.94 -1.98
N SER A 108 -6.24 15.62 -2.53
CA SER A 108 -5.83 16.03 -3.88
C SER A 108 -6.76 15.43 -4.95
N VAL A 109 -7.09 14.13 -4.87
CA VAL A 109 -7.99 13.50 -5.84
C VAL A 109 -9.41 14.07 -5.75
N GLN A 110 -9.89 14.47 -4.56
CA GLN A 110 -11.22 15.06 -4.42
C GLN A 110 -11.37 16.39 -5.20
N ILE A 111 -10.27 17.14 -5.35
CA ILE A 111 -10.25 18.36 -6.18
C ILE A 111 -10.44 17.99 -7.65
N ALA A 112 -9.66 17.04 -8.17
CA ALA A 112 -9.77 16.57 -9.55
C ALA A 112 -11.15 15.96 -9.87
N VAL A 113 -11.70 15.19 -8.94
CA VAL A 113 -13.02 14.56 -9.10
C VAL A 113 -14.10 15.61 -9.30
N LYS A 114 -14.09 16.70 -8.52
CA LYS A 114 -15.08 17.76 -8.63
C LYS A 114 -15.10 18.38 -10.03
N ASP A 115 -13.93 18.66 -10.60
CA ASP A 115 -13.82 19.25 -11.92
C ASP A 115 -14.25 18.26 -13.03
N LEU A 116 -13.90 16.98 -12.86
CA LEU A 116 -14.29 15.91 -13.80
C LEU A 116 -15.78 15.57 -13.75
N GLU A 117 -16.44 15.64 -12.59
CA GLU A 117 -17.89 15.44 -12.47
C GLU A 117 -18.70 16.55 -13.18
N GLU A 118 -18.17 17.78 -13.22
CA GLU A 118 -18.77 18.86 -14.01
C GLU A 118 -18.64 18.62 -15.52
N GLU A 119 -17.53 18.02 -15.96
CA GLU A 119 -17.25 17.74 -17.36
C GLU A 119 -17.94 16.45 -17.87
N PHE A 120 -18.06 15.42 -17.02
CA PHE A 120 -18.63 14.11 -17.33
C PHE A 120 -19.81 13.76 -16.39
N PRO A 121 -20.93 14.53 -16.43
CA PRO A 121 -22.02 14.38 -15.46
C PRO A 121 -22.76 13.04 -15.54
N GLU A 122 -22.59 12.28 -16.62
CA GLU A 122 -23.16 10.93 -16.79
C GLU A 122 -22.25 9.82 -16.26
N ARG A 123 -21.03 10.14 -15.85
CA ARG A 123 -20.06 9.18 -15.31
C ARG A 123 -19.97 9.25 -13.79
N LYS A 124 -19.59 8.14 -13.18
CA LYS A 124 -19.38 8.05 -11.74
C LYS A 124 -17.90 7.89 -11.42
N ILE A 125 -17.42 8.65 -10.45
CA ILE A 125 -16.07 8.53 -9.90
C ILE A 125 -16.20 8.29 -8.40
N VAL A 126 -15.80 7.11 -7.95
CA VAL A 126 -15.78 6.75 -6.52
C VAL A 126 -14.34 6.65 -6.05
N CYS A 127 -13.98 7.47 -5.08
CA CYS A 127 -12.64 7.44 -4.45
C CYS A 127 -12.78 6.99 -3.00
N ILE A 128 -12.06 5.94 -2.63
CA ILE A 128 -12.09 5.38 -1.28
C ILE A 128 -10.74 5.62 -0.61
N ASP A 129 -10.76 6.30 0.54
CA ASP A 129 -9.65 6.30 1.48
C ASP A 129 -9.54 4.91 2.11
N THR A 130 -8.52 4.15 1.72
CA THR A 130 -8.35 2.78 2.18
C THR A 130 -7.92 2.69 3.64
N LEU A 131 -7.36 3.77 4.19
CA LEU A 131 -6.67 3.77 5.48
C LEU A 131 -5.55 2.71 5.55
N CYS A 132 -5.08 2.23 4.40
CA CYS A 132 -4.01 1.26 4.23
C CYS A 132 -2.77 1.93 3.63
N ALA A 133 -1.66 1.21 3.62
CA ALA A 133 -0.39 1.67 3.09
C ALA A 133 0.42 0.50 2.49
N SER A 134 1.28 0.80 1.49
CA SER A 134 2.25 -0.14 0.95
C SER A 134 1.59 -1.44 0.46
N VAL A 135 2.26 -2.56 0.62
CA VAL A 135 1.73 -3.88 0.23
C VAL A 135 0.38 -4.24 0.89
N GLY A 136 0.00 -3.58 1.98
CA GLY A 136 -1.32 -3.77 2.59
C GLY A 136 -2.43 -3.06 1.80
N GLU A 137 -2.17 -1.89 1.26
CA GLU A 137 -3.04 -1.26 0.27
C GLU A 137 -3.11 -2.11 -1.00
N GLY A 138 -1.95 -2.55 -1.52
CA GLY A 138 -1.88 -3.47 -2.64
C GLY A 138 -2.67 -4.76 -2.42
N PHE A 139 -2.71 -5.27 -1.18
CA PHE A 139 -3.49 -6.44 -0.83
C PHE A 139 -5.01 -6.20 -0.95
N LEU A 140 -5.47 -5.06 -0.44
CA LEU A 140 -6.88 -4.65 -0.60
C LEU A 140 -7.25 -4.46 -2.07
N VAL A 141 -6.38 -3.81 -2.85
CA VAL A 141 -6.54 -3.61 -4.30
C VAL A 141 -6.61 -4.94 -5.05
N ARG A 142 -5.76 -5.91 -4.69
CA ARG A 142 -5.79 -7.26 -5.27
C ARG A 142 -7.12 -7.96 -5.03
N GLU A 143 -7.63 -7.93 -3.80
CA GLU A 143 -8.91 -8.55 -3.48
C GLU A 143 -10.07 -7.83 -4.16
N ALA A 144 -10.02 -6.51 -4.28
CA ALA A 144 -10.97 -5.74 -5.07
C ALA A 144 -10.98 -6.17 -6.55
N ALA A 145 -9.80 -6.34 -7.16
CA ALA A 145 -9.68 -6.80 -8.55
C ALA A 145 -10.21 -8.25 -8.73
N ARG A 146 -9.99 -9.12 -7.74
CA ARG A 146 -10.56 -10.47 -7.74
C ARG A 146 -12.09 -10.43 -7.76
N LEU A 147 -12.69 -9.66 -6.86
CA LEU A 147 -14.14 -9.50 -6.75
C LEU A 147 -14.73 -8.84 -8.00
N GLN A 148 -14.03 -7.85 -8.59
CA GLN A 148 -14.42 -7.28 -9.87
C GLN A 148 -14.47 -8.36 -10.95
N SER A 149 -13.46 -9.24 -11.01
CA SER A 149 -13.43 -10.35 -12.00
C SER A 149 -14.52 -11.40 -11.77
N GLU A 150 -15.06 -11.48 -10.56
CA GLU A 150 -16.21 -12.31 -10.19
C GLU A 150 -17.56 -11.65 -10.51
N GLY A 151 -17.54 -10.40 -11.00
CA GLY A 151 -18.72 -9.71 -11.53
C GLY A 151 -19.41 -8.73 -10.58
N LEU A 152 -18.77 -8.33 -9.47
CA LEU A 152 -19.34 -7.30 -8.61
C LEU A 152 -19.48 -5.97 -9.37
N SER A 153 -20.61 -5.30 -9.20
CA SER A 153 -20.81 -3.91 -9.64
C SER A 153 -19.86 -2.97 -8.88
N MET A 154 -19.68 -1.76 -9.41
CA MET A 154 -18.81 -0.76 -8.76
C MET A 154 -19.31 -0.41 -7.35
N GLU A 155 -20.62 -0.28 -7.19
CA GLU A 155 -21.26 0.03 -5.91
C GLU A 155 -21.06 -1.11 -4.89
N GLU A 156 -21.33 -2.35 -5.28
CA GLU A 156 -21.12 -3.52 -4.41
C GLU A 156 -19.65 -3.66 -4.01
N LEU A 157 -18.72 -3.41 -4.95
CA LEU A 157 -17.29 -3.45 -4.66
C LEU A 157 -16.86 -2.31 -3.74
N ALA A 158 -17.37 -1.09 -3.96
CA ALA A 158 -17.09 0.05 -3.07
C ALA A 158 -17.58 -0.21 -1.64
N ASP A 159 -18.79 -0.74 -1.49
CA ASP A 159 -19.35 -1.13 -0.19
C ASP A 159 -18.51 -2.21 0.49
N TRP A 160 -18.07 -3.22 -0.27
CA TRP A 160 -17.21 -4.27 0.24
C TRP A 160 -15.86 -3.72 0.74
N VAL A 161 -15.21 -2.85 -0.06
CA VAL A 161 -13.95 -2.21 0.33
C VAL A 161 -14.12 -1.40 1.61
N MET A 162 -15.19 -0.60 1.70
CA MET A 162 -15.48 0.20 2.90
C MET A 162 -15.71 -0.66 4.14
N ALA A 163 -16.36 -1.82 3.99
CA ALA A 163 -16.60 -2.75 5.09
C ALA A 163 -15.31 -3.44 5.56
N HIS A 164 -14.36 -3.68 4.65
CA HIS A 164 -13.20 -4.54 4.93
C HIS A 164 -11.85 -3.83 4.99
N ARG A 165 -11.75 -2.54 4.66
CA ARG A 165 -10.48 -1.79 4.66
C ARG A 165 -9.74 -1.80 6.00
N LEU A 166 -10.44 -2.02 7.11
CA LEU A 166 -9.85 -2.11 8.44
C LEU A 166 -9.46 -3.54 8.85
N ASP A 167 -9.75 -4.54 8.02
CA ASP A 167 -9.37 -5.92 8.26
C ASP A 167 -7.95 -6.25 7.78
N ILE A 168 -7.26 -5.30 7.14
CA ILE A 168 -5.86 -5.45 6.75
C ILE A 168 -4.95 -5.07 7.91
N CYS A 169 -4.29 -6.03 8.49
CA CYS A 169 -3.34 -5.84 9.58
C CYS A 169 -1.93 -5.58 9.04
N HIS A 170 -1.33 -4.46 9.44
CA HIS A 170 0.00 -4.02 9.01
C HIS A 170 0.95 -4.03 10.21
N TRP A 171 1.80 -5.02 10.34
CA TRP A 171 2.81 -5.08 11.40
C TRP A 171 4.21 -4.99 10.81
N PHE A 172 4.95 -3.94 11.13
CA PHE A 172 6.26 -3.74 10.54
C PHE A 172 7.29 -3.20 11.53
N THR A 173 8.55 -3.38 11.18
CA THR A 173 9.70 -2.84 11.90
C THR A 173 10.65 -2.16 10.93
N VAL A 174 11.42 -1.19 11.40
CA VAL A 174 12.43 -0.48 10.62
C VAL A 174 13.82 -0.66 11.25
N ASP A 175 14.85 -0.61 10.42
CA ASP A 175 16.23 -0.68 10.93
C ASP A 175 16.69 0.63 11.55
N MET A 176 16.32 1.74 10.90
CA MET A 176 16.64 3.09 11.33
C MET A 176 15.37 3.93 11.38
N PHE A 177 15.20 4.69 12.45
CA PHE A 177 14.04 5.57 12.62
C PHE A 177 14.18 6.92 11.88
N ASP A 178 15.37 7.19 11.35
CA ASP A 178 15.72 8.48 10.76
C ASP A 178 14.87 8.81 9.53
N HIS A 179 14.55 7.82 8.69
CA HIS A 179 13.69 8.01 7.51
C HIS A 179 12.25 8.38 7.92
N LEU A 180 11.66 7.70 8.91
CA LEU A 180 10.32 8.02 9.43
C LEU A 180 10.28 9.41 10.07
N ARG A 181 11.34 9.80 10.77
CA ARG A 181 11.49 11.13 11.37
C ARG A 181 11.64 12.20 10.29
N HIS A 182 12.52 11.98 9.31
CA HIS A 182 12.74 12.90 8.19
C HIS A 182 11.45 13.11 7.40
N GLY A 183 10.71 12.04 7.12
CA GLY A 183 9.42 12.07 6.43
C GLY A 183 8.27 12.67 7.26
N GLY A 184 8.40 12.81 8.59
CA GLY A 184 7.35 13.36 9.45
C GLY A 184 6.09 12.51 9.60
N ARG A 185 6.14 11.19 9.32
CA ARG A 185 4.98 10.27 9.41
C ARG A 185 4.86 9.56 10.75
N VAL A 186 5.68 9.95 11.71
CA VAL A 186 5.56 9.52 13.11
C VAL A 186 5.53 10.73 14.03
N SER A 187 4.89 10.59 15.20
CA SER A 187 4.86 11.67 16.18
C SER A 187 6.26 12.03 16.71
N ALA A 188 6.44 13.29 17.16
CA ALA A 188 7.70 13.73 17.76
C ALA A 188 8.12 12.87 18.97
N ALA A 189 7.15 12.38 19.76
CA ALA A 189 7.43 11.47 20.88
C ALA A 189 7.94 10.11 20.41
N ALA A 190 7.42 9.58 19.31
CA ALA A 190 7.91 8.38 18.67
C ALA A 190 9.30 8.59 18.05
N ALA A 191 9.55 9.76 17.45
CA ALA A 191 10.84 10.12 16.85
C ALA A 191 12.01 10.16 17.85
N ALA A 192 11.75 10.43 19.14
CA ALA A 192 12.76 10.41 20.20
C ALA A 192 13.32 9.00 20.50
N ILE A 193 12.68 7.94 20.00
CA ILE A 193 13.09 6.54 20.24
C ILE A 193 14.31 6.13 19.42
N GLY A 194 14.54 6.81 18.30
CA GLY A 194 15.47 6.38 17.25
C GLY A 194 16.96 6.41 17.56
N THR A 195 17.37 6.82 18.78
CA THR A 195 18.79 6.97 19.15
C THR A 195 19.35 5.79 19.96
N VAL A 196 18.52 4.81 20.33
CA VAL A 196 18.96 3.68 21.15
C VAL A 196 19.42 2.51 20.27
N LEU A 197 20.69 2.16 20.40
CA LEU A 197 21.33 1.08 19.66
C LEU A 197 20.56 -0.25 19.75
N GLN A 198 20.35 -0.90 18.61
CA GLN A 198 19.68 -2.20 18.45
C GLN A 198 18.16 -2.23 18.76
N ILE A 199 17.51 -1.13 19.04
CA ILE A 199 16.05 -1.13 19.11
C ILE A 199 15.47 -1.21 17.68
N LYS A 200 14.54 -2.14 17.48
CA LYS A 200 13.75 -2.32 16.26
C LYS A 200 12.30 -1.99 16.60
N PRO A 201 11.87 -0.73 16.44
CA PRO A 201 10.50 -0.36 16.83
C PRO A 201 9.49 -1.21 16.05
N MET A 202 8.48 -1.70 16.76
CA MET A 202 7.32 -2.35 16.17
C MET A 202 6.25 -1.30 15.94
N LEU A 203 5.83 -1.19 14.68
CA LEU A 203 4.81 -0.25 14.24
C LEU A 203 3.64 -0.99 13.61
N HIS A 204 2.50 -0.34 13.60
CA HIS A 204 1.36 -0.73 12.81
C HIS A 204 0.68 0.49 12.15
N VAL A 205 -0.26 0.22 11.24
CA VAL A 205 -1.19 1.22 10.73
C VAL A 205 -2.45 1.13 11.57
N SER A 206 -2.80 2.19 12.30
CA SER A 206 -3.97 2.23 13.17
C SER A 206 -5.29 2.33 12.38
N ASN A 207 -6.43 2.23 13.07
CA ASN A 207 -7.74 2.38 12.46
C ASN A 207 -7.98 3.79 11.86
N ASP A 208 -7.21 4.80 12.30
CA ASP A 208 -7.20 6.13 11.71
C ASP A 208 -6.24 6.22 10.51
N GLY A 209 -5.65 5.12 10.08
CA GLY A 209 -4.72 5.06 8.95
C GLY A 209 -3.36 5.71 9.23
N LYS A 210 -2.96 5.88 10.50
CA LYS A 210 -1.69 6.49 10.93
C LYS A 210 -0.69 5.46 11.39
N LEU A 211 0.60 5.82 11.35
CA LEU A 211 1.64 4.97 11.92
C LEU A 211 1.71 5.16 13.44
N GLU A 212 1.64 4.06 14.17
CA GLU A 212 1.79 4.05 15.62
C GLU A 212 2.90 3.08 16.04
N VAL A 213 3.77 3.54 16.96
CA VAL A 213 4.79 2.71 17.59
C VAL A 213 4.18 2.05 18.82
N VAL A 214 4.07 0.73 18.81
CA VAL A 214 3.42 -0.02 19.90
C VAL A 214 4.43 -0.65 20.85
N GLU A 215 5.56 -1.12 20.34
CA GLU A 215 6.59 -1.77 21.15
C GLU A 215 8.00 -1.47 20.64
N LYS A 216 9.00 -1.75 21.47
CA LYS A 216 10.40 -1.43 21.23
C LYS A 216 11.31 -2.63 21.49
N PRO A 217 11.13 -3.74 20.74
CA PRO A 217 11.96 -4.92 20.92
C PRO A 217 13.44 -4.62 20.62
N ARG A 218 14.33 -5.28 21.36
CA ARG A 218 15.75 -5.22 21.10
C ARG A 218 16.17 -6.40 20.22
N GLY A 219 16.71 -6.09 19.05
CA GLY A 219 17.22 -7.04 18.05
C GLY A 219 16.14 -7.61 17.10
N GLN A 220 16.61 -7.96 15.90
CA GLN A 220 15.77 -8.38 14.79
C GLN A 220 14.93 -9.63 15.08
N LYS A 221 15.53 -10.65 15.71
CA LYS A 221 14.83 -11.91 16.00
C LYS A 221 13.61 -11.69 16.91
N LYS A 222 13.75 -10.80 17.92
CA LYS A 222 12.65 -10.47 18.82
C LYS A 222 11.55 -9.70 18.11
N ALA A 223 11.91 -8.78 17.22
CA ALA A 223 10.94 -8.05 16.41
C ALA A 223 10.14 -8.99 15.50
N MET A 224 10.80 -9.92 14.80
CA MET A 224 10.13 -10.92 13.96
C MET A 224 9.22 -11.84 14.77
N ALA A 225 9.67 -12.33 15.95
CA ALA A 225 8.83 -13.14 16.83
C ALA A 225 7.56 -12.38 17.26
N MET A 226 7.69 -11.09 17.52
CA MET A 226 6.57 -10.23 17.88
C MET A 226 5.58 -10.04 16.73
N GLN A 227 6.06 -9.89 15.47
CA GLN A 227 5.20 -9.89 14.28
C GLN A 227 4.37 -11.18 14.19
N LEU A 228 5.00 -12.34 14.44
CA LEU A 228 4.28 -13.62 14.48
C LEU A 228 3.26 -13.67 15.62
N ASP A 229 3.59 -13.16 16.81
CA ASP A 229 2.68 -13.14 17.95
C ASP A 229 1.44 -12.29 17.67
N TYR A 230 1.59 -11.17 16.93
CA TYR A 230 0.44 -10.39 16.47
C TYR A 230 -0.38 -11.18 15.43
N MET A 231 0.28 -11.85 14.48
CA MET A 231 -0.42 -12.68 13.50
C MET A 231 -1.18 -13.84 14.18
N LYS A 232 -0.61 -14.52 15.17
CA LYS A 232 -1.29 -15.57 15.96
C LYS A 232 -2.59 -15.09 16.61
N LYS A 233 -2.62 -13.84 17.06
CA LYS A 233 -3.77 -13.26 17.76
C LYS A 233 -4.90 -12.84 16.83
N GLY A 234 -4.60 -12.52 15.58
CA GLY A 234 -5.56 -11.84 14.72
C GLY A 234 -5.74 -12.37 13.30
N TRP A 235 -4.86 -13.23 12.79
CA TRP A 235 -4.96 -13.72 11.41
C TRP A 235 -6.27 -14.50 11.20
N ASN A 236 -6.96 -14.17 10.12
CA ASN A 236 -8.20 -14.81 9.71
C ASN A 236 -8.05 -15.47 8.32
N PRO A 237 -7.60 -16.73 8.23
CA PRO A 237 -7.45 -17.45 6.97
C PRO A 237 -8.79 -17.73 6.27
N GLY A 238 -9.92 -17.56 6.97
CA GLY A 238 -11.25 -17.69 6.37
C GLY A 238 -11.60 -16.56 5.41
N ILE A 239 -10.94 -15.39 5.54
CA ILE A 239 -11.05 -14.29 4.58
C ILE A 239 -10.05 -14.50 3.44
N SER A 240 -8.77 -14.68 3.78
CA SER A 240 -7.73 -14.99 2.80
C SER A 240 -6.59 -15.78 3.45
N PRO A 241 -6.13 -16.89 2.85
CA PRO A 241 -4.95 -17.61 3.31
C PRO A 241 -3.64 -16.88 2.99
N LEU A 242 -3.70 -15.83 2.13
CA LEU A 242 -2.52 -15.09 1.69
C LEU A 242 -1.97 -14.18 2.80
N VAL A 243 -0.66 -14.23 2.94
CA VAL A 243 0.14 -13.40 3.85
C VAL A 243 1.22 -12.71 3.03
N LEU A 244 1.35 -11.41 3.17
CA LEU A 244 2.35 -10.63 2.44
C LEU A 244 3.52 -10.28 3.35
N ILE A 245 4.73 -10.43 2.84
CA ILE A 245 5.96 -9.96 3.46
C ILE A 245 6.57 -8.89 2.57
N GLY A 246 6.53 -7.63 3.04
CA GLY A 246 7.18 -6.51 2.37
C GLY A 246 8.57 -6.24 2.97
N HIS A 247 9.57 -5.92 2.14
CA HIS A 247 10.90 -5.61 2.64
C HIS A 247 11.56 -4.43 1.93
N GLY A 248 12.23 -3.58 2.70
CA GLY A 248 13.06 -2.48 2.21
C GLY A 248 14.48 -2.96 1.93
N ASP A 249 14.73 -3.56 0.76
CA ASP A 249 16.03 -4.08 0.31
C ASP A 249 16.76 -4.97 1.34
N CYS A 250 16.03 -5.92 1.94
CA CYS A 250 16.58 -6.91 2.88
C CYS A 250 15.98 -8.31 2.67
N PRO A 251 16.18 -8.92 1.48
CA PRO A 251 15.56 -10.19 1.11
C PRO A 251 15.91 -11.34 2.07
N GLU A 252 17.11 -11.36 2.66
CA GLU A 252 17.51 -12.39 3.61
C GLU A 252 16.67 -12.35 4.90
N LYS A 253 16.29 -11.13 5.35
CA LYS A 253 15.40 -10.97 6.50
C LYS A 253 13.98 -11.40 6.16
N ALA A 254 13.53 -11.07 4.95
CA ALA A 254 12.22 -11.47 4.47
C ALA A 254 12.11 -13.00 4.37
N GLU A 255 13.13 -13.68 3.84
CA GLU A 255 13.16 -15.14 3.77
C GLU A 255 13.19 -15.80 5.16
N LEU A 256 13.92 -15.22 6.11
CA LEU A 256 13.90 -15.69 7.49
C LEU A 256 12.49 -15.54 8.11
N LEU A 257 11.84 -14.39 7.96
CA LEU A 257 10.49 -14.18 8.44
C LEU A 257 9.49 -15.14 7.76
N LYS A 258 9.60 -15.33 6.45
CA LYS A 258 8.81 -16.30 5.67
C LYS A 258 8.95 -17.71 6.25
N SER A 259 10.17 -18.16 6.51
CA SER A 259 10.41 -19.47 7.11
C SER A 259 9.78 -19.62 8.49
N MET A 260 9.81 -18.55 9.30
CA MET A 260 9.15 -18.53 10.61
C MET A 260 7.63 -18.58 10.49
N VAL A 261 7.04 -17.80 9.58
CA VAL A 261 5.59 -17.82 9.29
C VAL A 261 5.16 -19.21 8.79
N GLN A 262 5.88 -19.77 7.81
CA GLN A 262 5.54 -21.08 7.23
C GLN A 262 5.59 -22.21 8.26
N LYS A 263 6.52 -22.13 9.20
CA LYS A 263 6.63 -23.12 10.30
C LYS A 263 5.45 -23.05 11.25
N GLU A 264 5.01 -21.85 11.58
CA GLU A 264 3.92 -21.62 12.56
C GLU A 264 2.53 -21.75 11.93
N PHE A 265 2.42 -21.37 10.66
CA PHE A 265 1.18 -21.35 9.87
C PHE A 265 1.38 -22.13 8.55
N PRO A 266 1.39 -23.47 8.60
CA PRO A 266 1.69 -24.30 7.41
C PRO A 266 0.75 -24.09 6.22
N ASN A 267 -0.47 -23.61 6.48
CA ASN A 267 -1.49 -23.35 5.46
C ASN A 267 -1.46 -21.91 4.93
N ALA A 268 -0.53 -21.06 5.40
CA ALA A 268 -0.40 -19.70 4.88
C ALA A 268 0.23 -19.72 3.48
N GLU A 269 -0.38 -19.02 2.55
CA GLU A 269 0.17 -18.73 1.24
C GLU A 269 1.00 -17.45 1.35
N ILE A 270 2.34 -17.55 1.25
CA ILE A 270 3.20 -16.42 1.53
C ILE A 270 3.75 -15.83 0.24
N PHE A 271 3.49 -14.55 0.03
CA PHE A 271 4.07 -13.76 -1.05
C PHE A 271 5.03 -12.73 -0.48
N THR A 272 6.24 -12.64 -1.06
CA THR A 272 7.29 -11.71 -0.64
C THR A 272 7.58 -10.72 -1.75
N THR A 273 7.63 -9.43 -1.42
CA THR A 273 7.86 -8.35 -2.40
C THR A 273 8.72 -7.24 -1.82
N PRO A 274 9.56 -6.57 -2.62
CA PRO A 274 10.24 -5.36 -2.19
C PRO A 274 9.23 -4.22 -1.98
N ILE A 275 9.52 -3.34 -1.02
CA ILE A 275 8.81 -2.08 -0.80
C ILE A 275 9.34 -1.05 -1.81
N GLY A 276 8.43 -0.37 -2.49
CA GLY A 276 8.78 0.63 -3.50
C GLY A 276 9.33 1.94 -2.95
N PRO A 277 9.86 2.79 -3.83
CA PRO A 277 10.49 4.06 -3.48
C PRO A 277 9.64 5.04 -2.68
N ILE A 278 8.32 5.10 -2.92
CA ILE A 278 7.45 6.04 -2.22
C ILE A 278 7.39 5.71 -0.73
N ILE A 279 7.08 4.47 -0.39
CA ILE A 279 7.05 4.02 1.00
C ILE A 279 8.47 3.90 1.57
N GLY A 280 9.43 3.43 0.77
CA GLY A 280 10.83 3.31 1.12
C GLY A 280 11.48 4.64 1.53
N SER A 281 11.03 5.78 0.96
CA SER A 281 11.49 7.14 1.34
C SER A 281 11.25 7.44 2.81
N HIS A 282 10.18 6.87 3.39
CA HIS A 282 9.79 7.09 4.79
C HIS A 282 10.27 5.97 5.72
N THR A 283 10.43 4.75 5.23
CA THR A 283 10.77 3.58 6.06
C THR A 283 12.24 3.19 6.00
N GLY A 284 12.90 3.53 4.91
CA GLY A 284 14.32 3.26 4.67
C GLY A 284 14.68 1.78 4.43
N PRO A 285 15.97 1.54 4.15
CA PRO A 285 16.49 0.19 4.01
C PRO A 285 16.33 -0.63 5.29
N GLY A 286 16.06 -1.95 5.15
CA GLY A 286 15.93 -2.87 6.28
C GLY A 286 14.54 -2.91 6.92
N MET A 287 13.57 -2.13 6.43
CA MET A 287 12.16 -2.25 6.79
C MET A 287 11.66 -3.67 6.49
N LEU A 288 10.86 -4.22 7.39
CA LEU A 288 10.27 -5.56 7.25
C LEU A 288 8.83 -5.56 7.75
N ALA A 289 7.89 -5.86 6.86
CA ALA A 289 6.46 -5.88 7.13
C ALA A 289 5.89 -7.29 7.02
N LEU A 290 4.93 -7.60 7.90
CA LEU A 290 4.07 -8.77 7.85
C LEU A 290 2.63 -8.29 7.77
N ILE A 291 1.96 -8.58 6.66
CA ILE A 291 0.63 -8.09 6.33
C ILE A 291 -0.31 -9.29 6.12
N TYR A 292 -1.50 -9.22 6.70
CA TYR A 292 -2.48 -10.30 6.61
C TYR A 292 -3.91 -9.77 6.85
N TRP A 293 -4.90 -10.53 6.42
CA TRP A 293 -6.30 -10.30 6.79
C TRP A 293 -6.56 -10.77 8.21
N GLY A 294 -7.15 -9.91 9.02
CA GLY A 294 -7.34 -10.24 10.43
C GLY A 294 -8.14 -9.21 11.22
N THR A 295 -8.10 -9.35 12.54
CA THR A 295 -8.93 -8.59 13.48
C THR A 295 -8.13 -7.72 14.46
N ASN A 296 -6.80 -7.67 14.31
CA ASN A 296 -5.90 -6.96 15.22
C ASN A 296 -5.02 -5.95 14.50
N ARG A 297 -5.66 -5.14 13.71
CA ARG A 297 -5.03 -4.02 13.01
C ARG A 297 -4.29 -3.08 13.94
#